data_abfb9779ab66e2662bd405fcbc0c53a3
#
_entry.id   abfb9779ab66e2662bd405fcbc0c53a3
#
_cell.length_a   1.000
_cell.length_b   1.000
_cell.length_c   1.000
_cell.angle_alpha   90.00
_cell.angle_beta   90.00
_cell.angle_gamma   90.00
#
_symmetry.space_group_name_H-M   'P 1'
#
loop_
_entity.id
_entity.type
_entity.pdbx_description
1 polymer ?
#
loop_
_entity_poly.entity_id
_entity_poly.type
_entity_poly.pdbx_seq_one_letter_code
_entity_poly.pdbx_strand_id
1 'polypeptide(L)'
;MENSLGGGTQPPRSDKEKMIRGSAWMTAGSVFSRILGAIYVIPWRIWLGAAFLTANALFTKGYQIYSLFLIISTAGVPGAVSKQVARYNAMGEYKTGMRLFYHGTFAMFIMGILSCGAMWLLAPLLAAGDARMIPVFRSLAWPLLLIPSLSLIRGFFQGYNEMAPSAISQFIEQVARILYMLVMTYAIMVAGNHDYLNAVVHSTFAAFIGAVFGLGLLVVYFVRQKPRLDTLVAQSKQALNISVNEILVDVARQAIPFI
;
A
#
# COMPACT_ATOMS: atom_id res chain seq x y z
N MET A 1 -21.37 -50.67 -17.20
CA MET A 1 -20.11 -50.24 -16.51
C MET A 1 -20.04 -48.74 -16.57
N GLU A 2 -20.52 -48.18 -15.53
CA GLU A 2 -20.73 -46.76 -15.30
C GLU A 2 -19.47 -46.19 -14.68
N ASN A 3 -18.84 -45.21 -15.28
CA ASN A 3 -17.76 -44.47 -14.68
C ASN A 3 -18.12 -42.95 -14.67
N SER A 4 -18.90 -42.59 -13.67
CA SER A 4 -19.18 -41.20 -13.34
C SER A 4 -17.98 -40.59 -12.62
N LEU A 5 -17.13 -39.84 -13.36
CA LEU A 5 -16.15 -38.96 -12.75
C LEU A 5 -16.86 -37.74 -12.15
N GLY A 6 -17.13 -37.81 -10.87
CA GLY A 6 -17.67 -36.75 -10.07
C GLY A 6 -16.71 -35.59 -9.97
N GLY A 7 -16.92 -34.57 -10.79
CA GLY A 7 -16.37 -33.23 -10.58
C GLY A 7 -16.98 -32.62 -9.35
N GLY A 8 -16.36 -32.75 -8.20
CA GLY A 8 -16.81 -32.19 -6.93
C GLY A 8 -16.79 -30.66 -6.99
N THR A 9 -17.90 -30.04 -7.35
CA THR A 9 -18.16 -28.63 -7.10
C THR A 9 -18.26 -28.44 -5.58
N GLN A 10 -17.22 -27.88 -4.98
CA GLN A 10 -17.28 -27.51 -3.57
C GLN A 10 -18.50 -26.61 -3.33
N PRO A 11 -19.30 -26.87 -2.29
CA PRO A 11 -20.46 -26.04 -1.98
C PRO A 11 -20.03 -24.59 -1.80
N PRO A 12 -20.88 -23.59 -2.14
CA PRO A 12 -20.54 -22.18 -1.99
C PRO A 12 -20.21 -21.92 -0.52
N ARG A 13 -18.97 -21.51 -0.27
CA ARG A 13 -18.44 -21.23 1.07
C ARG A 13 -19.29 -20.18 1.75
N SER A 14 -19.62 -20.42 3.01
CA SER A 14 -20.37 -19.46 3.83
C SER A 14 -19.58 -18.13 3.93
N ASP A 15 -20.27 -17.01 4.01
CA ASP A 15 -19.62 -15.68 4.13
C ASP A 15 -18.72 -15.60 5.37
N LYS A 16 -19.04 -16.37 6.41
CA LYS A 16 -18.22 -16.54 7.62
C LYS A 16 -16.86 -17.21 7.31
N GLU A 17 -16.84 -18.24 6.48
CA GLU A 17 -15.58 -18.90 6.07
C GLU A 17 -14.70 -17.98 5.21
N LYS A 18 -15.31 -17.22 4.30
CA LYS A 18 -14.59 -16.22 3.49
C LYS A 18 -13.95 -15.15 4.37
N MET A 19 -14.69 -14.69 5.38
CA MET A 19 -14.25 -13.67 6.32
C MET A 19 -13.11 -14.16 7.22
N ILE A 20 -13.22 -15.37 7.78
CA ILE A 20 -12.17 -16.00 8.60
C ILE A 20 -10.89 -16.21 7.77
N ARG A 21 -11.02 -16.76 6.58
CA ARG A 21 -9.89 -16.96 5.67
C ARG A 21 -9.24 -15.64 5.25
N GLY A 22 -10.06 -14.61 4.97
CA GLY A 22 -9.57 -13.27 4.63
C GLY A 22 -8.77 -12.65 5.76
N SER A 23 -9.28 -12.71 6.99
CA SER A 23 -8.60 -12.23 8.19
C SER A 23 -7.29 -13.01 8.43
N ALA A 24 -7.30 -14.33 8.24
CA ALA A 24 -6.10 -15.16 8.36
C ALA A 24 -5.02 -14.74 7.35
N TRP A 25 -5.38 -14.46 6.09
CA TRP A 25 -4.45 -13.97 5.07
C TRP A 25 -3.84 -12.61 5.45
N MET A 26 -4.65 -11.68 5.95
CA MET A 26 -4.15 -10.36 6.38
C MET A 26 -3.22 -10.47 7.59
N THR A 27 -3.57 -11.30 8.56
CA THR A 27 -2.74 -11.55 9.75
C THR A 27 -1.43 -12.21 9.37
N ALA A 28 -1.46 -13.27 8.56
CA ALA A 28 -0.27 -13.95 8.08
C ALA A 28 0.65 -13.01 7.29
N GLY A 29 0.09 -12.21 6.37
CA GLY A 29 0.84 -11.22 5.61
C GLY A 29 1.50 -10.17 6.50
N SER A 30 0.78 -9.68 7.52
CA SER A 30 1.31 -8.70 8.47
C SER A 30 2.43 -9.27 9.34
N VAL A 31 2.24 -10.47 9.89
CA VAL A 31 3.26 -11.16 10.72
C VAL A 31 4.51 -11.43 9.88
N PHE A 32 4.35 -11.95 8.67
CA PHE A 32 5.47 -12.26 7.79
C PHE A 32 6.24 -11.01 7.38
N SER A 33 5.54 -9.90 7.11
CA SER A 33 6.18 -8.61 6.80
C SER A 33 7.02 -8.10 7.98
N ARG A 34 6.56 -8.29 9.22
CA ARG A 34 7.32 -7.90 10.43
C ARG A 34 8.56 -8.78 10.62
N ILE A 35 8.44 -10.09 10.40
CA ILE A 35 9.57 -11.02 10.49
C ILE A 35 10.63 -10.66 9.45
N LEU A 36 10.24 -10.44 8.19
CA LEU A 36 11.13 -9.96 7.15
C LEU A 36 11.78 -8.63 7.53
N GLY A 37 11.00 -7.72 8.13
CA GLY A 37 11.48 -6.44 8.66
C GLY A 37 12.50 -6.57 9.78
N ALA A 38 12.48 -7.66 10.56
CA ALA A 38 13.50 -7.93 11.59
C ALA A 38 14.77 -8.58 11.00
N ILE A 39 14.59 -9.46 10.02
CA ILE A 39 15.71 -10.23 9.43
C ILE A 39 16.66 -9.33 8.64
N TYR A 40 16.17 -8.34 7.89
CA TYR A 40 17.05 -7.51 7.04
C TYR A 40 18.04 -6.67 7.84
N VAL A 41 17.77 -6.38 9.10
CA VAL A 41 18.65 -5.54 9.95
C VAL A 41 20.00 -6.21 10.16
N ILE A 42 20.06 -7.55 10.18
CA ILE A 42 21.31 -8.30 10.41
C ILE A 42 22.34 -8.04 9.29
N PRO A 43 22.08 -8.36 8.00
CA PRO A 43 23.02 -8.08 6.93
C PRO A 43 23.29 -6.58 6.77
N TRP A 44 22.28 -5.74 6.94
CA TRP A 44 22.40 -4.30 6.85
C TRP A 44 23.39 -3.73 7.87
N ARG A 45 23.32 -4.21 9.12
CA ARG A 45 24.28 -3.87 10.19
C ARG A 45 25.69 -4.33 9.87
N ILE A 46 25.84 -5.56 9.37
CA ILE A 46 27.14 -6.14 9.04
C ILE A 46 27.83 -5.32 7.95
N TRP A 47 27.12 -4.97 6.87
CA TRP A 47 27.69 -4.25 5.75
C TRP A 47 27.96 -2.75 6.04
N LEU A 48 27.18 -2.12 6.89
CA LEU A 48 27.42 -0.74 7.32
C LEU A 48 28.58 -0.63 8.34
N GLY A 49 28.87 -1.69 9.08
CA GLY A 49 29.98 -1.77 10.01
C GLY A 49 30.01 -0.60 11.01
N ALA A 50 31.11 0.16 11.05
CA ALA A 50 31.28 1.31 11.95
C ALA A 50 30.27 2.45 11.68
N ALA A 51 29.80 2.60 10.45
CA ALA A 51 28.83 3.63 10.07
C ALA A 51 27.39 3.28 10.49
N PHE A 52 27.12 2.06 10.97
CA PHE A 52 25.76 1.58 11.28
C PHE A 52 24.96 2.51 12.18
N LEU A 53 25.54 3.00 13.29
CA LEU A 53 24.82 3.84 14.25
C LEU A 53 24.36 5.17 13.60
N THR A 54 25.25 5.80 12.83
CA THR A 54 24.95 7.04 12.12
C THR A 54 23.91 6.81 11.01
N ALA A 55 24.10 5.75 10.22
CA ALA A 55 23.18 5.36 9.16
C ALA A 55 21.77 5.04 9.71
N ASN A 56 21.69 4.29 10.81
CA ASN A 56 20.45 3.94 11.46
C ASN A 56 19.73 5.16 12.07
N ALA A 57 20.49 6.13 12.60
CA ALA A 57 19.92 7.38 13.11
C ALA A 57 19.26 8.19 11.97
N LEU A 58 19.95 8.33 10.81
CA LEU A 58 19.40 9.02 9.64
C LEU A 58 18.16 8.29 9.10
N PHE A 59 18.24 6.97 8.98
CA PHE A 59 17.13 6.13 8.53
C PHE A 59 15.90 6.28 9.43
N THR A 60 16.07 6.14 10.74
CA THR A 60 14.98 6.21 11.73
C THR A 60 14.33 7.60 11.75
N LYS A 61 15.15 8.68 11.79
CA LYS A 61 14.63 10.06 11.72
C LYS A 61 13.87 10.30 10.41
N GLY A 62 14.40 9.80 9.30
CA GLY A 62 13.72 9.87 8.01
C GLY A 62 12.33 9.25 8.05
N TYR A 63 12.24 8.03 8.56
CA TYR A 63 10.97 7.31 8.67
C TYR A 63 9.98 7.91 9.69
N GLN A 64 10.46 8.52 10.76
CA GLN A 64 9.59 9.23 11.72
C GLN A 64 8.81 10.38 11.04
N ILE A 65 9.52 11.25 10.32
CA ILE A 65 8.89 12.36 9.60
C ILE A 65 8.03 11.84 8.45
N TYR A 66 8.53 10.88 7.68
CA TYR A 66 7.78 10.22 6.61
C TYR A 66 6.45 9.62 7.10
N SER A 67 6.45 9.00 8.29
CA SER A 67 5.23 8.40 8.84
C SER A 67 4.13 9.42 9.13
N LEU A 68 4.48 10.66 9.50
CA LEU A 68 3.51 11.75 9.66
C LEU A 68 2.85 12.10 8.32
N PHE A 69 3.65 12.29 7.28
CA PHE A 69 3.12 12.53 5.93
C PHE A 69 2.26 11.36 5.43
N LEU A 70 2.68 10.14 5.72
CA LEU A 70 1.95 8.93 5.35
C LEU A 70 0.59 8.87 6.05
N ILE A 71 0.53 9.12 7.36
CA ILE A 71 -0.71 9.17 8.13
C ILE A 71 -1.64 10.24 7.56
N ILE A 72 -1.16 11.46 7.34
CA ILE A 72 -1.97 12.55 6.78
C ILE A 72 -2.52 12.20 5.39
N SER A 73 -1.72 11.54 4.55
CA SER A 73 -2.10 11.24 3.17
C SER A 73 -2.99 10.00 3.00
N THR A 74 -2.99 9.09 3.98
CA THR A 74 -3.70 7.79 3.85
C THR A 74 -4.70 7.51 4.97
N ALA A 75 -4.75 8.36 6.01
CA ALA A 75 -5.46 8.11 7.26
C ALA A 75 -6.88 7.60 7.05
N GLY A 76 -7.16 6.39 7.55
CA GLY A 76 -8.49 5.79 7.55
C GLY A 76 -9.09 5.45 6.17
N VAL A 77 -8.47 5.89 5.06
CA VAL A 77 -9.01 5.72 3.70
C VAL A 77 -9.31 4.27 3.34
N PRO A 78 -8.40 3.28 3.58
CA PRO A 78 -8.72 1.89 3.24
C PRO A 78 -9.96 1.37 3.95
N GLY A 79 -10.09 1.66 5.24
CA GLY A 79 -11.23 1.25 6.06
C GLY A 79 -12.53 1.92 5.63
N ALA A 80 -12.50 3.24 5.39
CA ALA A 80 -13.65 4.01 4.93
C ALA A 80 -14.13 3.55 3.55
N VAL A 81 -13.21 3.36 2.60
CA VAL A 81 -13.53 2.86 1.26
C VAL A 81 -14.07 1.43 1.31
N SER A 82 -13.43 0.55 2.08
CA SER A 82 -13.91 -0.84 2.27
C SER A 82 -15.33 -0.88 2.78
N LYS A 83 -15.64 -0.10 3.83
CA LYS A 83 -16.97 -0.01 4.41
C LYS A 83 -18.00 0.54 3.41
N GLN A 84 -17.65 1.58 2.68
CA GLN A 84 -18.56 2.21 1.72
C GLN A 84 -18.82 1.31 0.51
N VAL A 85 -17.79 0.67 -0.04
CA VAL A 85 -17.93 -0.32 -1.14
C VAL A 85 -18.78 -1.51 -0.68
N ALA A 86 -18.53 -2.05 0.51
CA ALA A 86 -19.35 -3.14 1.06
C ALA A 86 -20.82 -2.74 1.19
N ARG A 87 -21.09 -1.50 1.63
CA ARG A 87 -22.46 -0.95 1.71
C ARG A 87 -23.12 -0.87 0.33
N TYR A 88 -22.43 -0.33 -0.68
CA TYR A 88 -22.96 -0.26 -2.05
C TYR A 88 -23.22 -1.66 -2.63
N ASN A 89 -22.31 -2.59 -2.42
CA ASN A 89 -22.47 -3.97 -2.85
C ASN A 89 -23.69 -4.65 -2.20
N ALA A 90 -23.94 -4.42 -0.90
CA ALA A 90 -25.11 -4.94 -0.19
C ALA A 90 -26.43 -4.37 -0.74
N MET A 91 -26.41 -3.15 -1.26
CA MET A 91 -27.59 -2.52 -1.90
C MET A 91 -27.74 -2.90 -3.40
N GLY A 92 -26.79 -3.62 -3.99
CA GLY A 92 -26.74 -3.90 -5.44
C GLY A 92 -26.30 -2.71 -6.30
N GLU A 93 -25.68 -1.69 -5.70
CA GLU A 93 -25.26 -0.44 -6.32
C GLU A 93 -23.80 -0.48 -6.80
N TYR A 94 -23.45 -1.49 -7.57
CA TYR A 94 -22.08 -1.73 -8.05
C TYR A 94 -21.52 -0.56 -8.87
N LYS A 95 -22.37 0.13 -9.64
CA LYS A 95 -21.99 1.30 -10.45
C LYS A 95 -21.49 2.45 -9.58
N THR A 96 -22.13 2.69 -8.44
CA THR A 96 -21.73 3.71 -7.46
C THR A 96 -20.40 3.33 -6.80
N GLY A 97 -20.20 2.06 -6.45
CA GLY A 97 -18.93 1.55 -5.95
C GLY A 97 -17.77 1.73 -6.94
N MET A 98 -18.03 1.51 -8.23
CA MET A 98 -17.03 1.71 -9.29
C MET A 98 -16.71 3.20 -9.51
N ARG A 99 -17.72 4.10 -9.42
CA ARG A 99 -17.48 5.56 -9.43
C ARG A 99 -16.57 5.98 -8.27
N LEU A 100 -16.84 5.49 -7.06
CA LEU A 100 -15.97 5.71 -5.90
C LEU A 100 -14.53 5.26 -6.18
N PHE A 101 -14.35 4.09 -6.79
CA PHE A 101 -13.03 3.57 -7.14
C PHE A 101 -12.26 4.53 -8.07
N TYR A 102 -12.83 4.93 -9.20
CA TYR A 102 -12.13 5.77 -10.18
C TYR A 102 -11.86 7.18 -9.63
N HIS A 103 -12.88 7.86 -9.11
CA HIS A 103 -12.71 9.23 -8.61
C HIS A 103 -11.90 9.27 -7.32
N GLY A 104 -12.08 8.27 -6.45
CA GLY A 104 -11.29 8.14 -5.24
C GLY A 104 -9.82 7.88 -5.54
N THR A 105 -9.51 6.98 -6.47
CA THR A 105 -8.11 6.72 -6.88
C THR A 105 -7.45 7.96 -7.45
N PHE A 106 -8.18 8.73 -8.27
CA PHE A 106 -7.70 10.00 -8.82
C PHE A 106 -7.45 11.04 -7.71
N ALA A 107 -8.40 11.19 -6.78
CA ALA A 107 -8.24 12.10 -5.64
C ALA A 107 -7.05 11.71 -4.75
N MET A 108 -6.86 10.41 -4.48
CA MET A 108 -5.72 9.90 -3.72
C MET A 108 -4.39 10.06 -4.46
N PHE A 109 -4.40 10.00 -5.78
CA PHE A 109 -3.21 10.30 -6.60
C PHE A 109 -2.82 11.78 -6.49
N ILE A 110 -3.79 12.70 -6.54
CA ILE A 110 -3.53 14.14 -6.29
C ILE A 110 -2.99 14.34 -4.89
N MET A 111 -3.57 13.69 -3.87
CA MET A 111 -3.08 13.76 -2.49
C MET A 111 -1.64 13.23 -2.38
N GLY A 112 -1.32 12.17 -3.13
CA GLY A 112 0.04 11.65 -3.26
C GLY A 112 1.01 12.67 -3.86
N ILE A 113 0.61 13.37 -4.93
CA ILE A 113 1.43 14.44 -5.53
C ILE A 113 1.66 15.57 -4.52
N LEU A 114 0.62 16.00 -3.81
CA LEU A 114 0.72 17.07 -2.81
C LEU A 114 1.64 16.66 -1.65
N SER A 115 1.49 15.45 -1.12
CA SER A 115 2.32 14.95 -0.02
C SER A 115 3.78 14.74 -0.44
N CYS A 116 3.99 14.17 -1.63
CA CYS A 116 5.32 14.01 -2.22
C CYS A 116 5.99 15.38 -2.43
N GLY A 117 5.28 16.32 -3.08
CA GLY A 117 5.78 17.68 -3.33
C GLY A 117 6.07 18.42 -2.03
N ALA A 118 5.16 18.35 -1.05
CA ALA A 118 5.36 19.01 0.24
C ALA A 118 6.61 18.45 0.95
N MET A 119 6.75 17.13 1.07
CA MET A 119 7.93 16.53 1.71
C MET A 119 9.22 16.84 0.95
N TRP A 120 9.20 16.84 -0.38
CA TRP A 120 10.36 17.12 -1.22
C TRP A 120 10.83 18.57 -1.11
N LEU A 121 9.89 19.54 -1.14
CA LEU A 121 10.17 20.97 -1.03
C LEU A 121 10.56 21.36 0.40
N LEU A 122 9.91 20.79 1.41
CA LEU A 122 10.20 21.05 2.81
C LEU A 122 11.42 20.28 3.33
N ALA A 123 12.04 19.39 2.53
CA ALA A 123 13.20 18.61 2.95
C ALA A 123 14.34 19.44 3.58
N PRO A 124 14.75 20.64 3.05
CA PRO A 124 15.77 21.45 3.70
C PRO A 124 15.35 21.98 5.07
N LEU A 125 14.08 22.35 5.24
CA LEU A 125 13.53 22.82 6.51
C LEU A 125 13.44 21.69 7.53
N LEU A 126 12.95 20.52 7.10
CA LEU A 126 12.81 19.33 7.94
C LEU A 126 14.17 18.76 8.37
N ALA A 127 15.21 19.02 7.60
CA ALA A 127 16.58 18.60 7.93
C ALA A 127 17.15 19.31 9.19
N ALA A 128 16.57 20.45 9.62
CA ALA A 128 16.90 21.14 10.85
C ALA A 128 18.42 21.33 11.06
N GLY A 129 19.14 21.71 9.98
CA GLY A 129 20.59 21.95 9.99
C GLY A 129 21.47 20.74 9.66
N ASP A 130 20.96 19.51 9.62
CA ASP A 130 21.72 18.35 9.15
C ASP A 130 21.50 18.11 7.63
N ALA A 131 22.40 18.65 6.82
CA ALA A 131 22.33 18.54 5.36
C ALA A 131 22.23 17.08 4.84
N ARG A 132 22.71 16.09 5.62
CA ARG A 132 22.62 14.66 5.27
C ARG A 132 21.18 14.15 5.24
N MET A 133 20.27 14.80 5.99
CA MET A 133 18.85 14.44 6.00
C MET A 133 18.11 14.85 4.72
N ILE A 134 18.60 15.85 3.98
CA ILE A 134 17.90 16.35 2.78
C ILE A 134 17.71 15.24 1.73
N PRO A 135 18.76 14.51 1.28
CA PRO A 135 18.58 13.44 0.32
C PRO A 135 17.74 12.28 0.88
N VAL A 136 17.78 12.01 2.20
CA VAL A 136 16.95 10.99 2.85
C VAL A 136 15.46 11.37 2.77
N PHE A 137 15.10 12.63 3.09
CA PHE A 137 13.71 13.07 2.96
C PHE A 137 13.23 13.09 1.51
N ARG A 138 14.09 13.52 0.57
CA ARG A 138 13.74 13.50 -0.85
C ARG A 138 13.52 12.09 -1.39
N SER A 139 14.29 11.10 -0.94
CA SER A 139 14.07 9.71 -1.32
C SER A 139 12.77 9.14 -0.74
N LEU A 140 12.41 9.52 0.51
CA LEU A 140 11.16 9.13 1.15
C LEU A 140 9.93 9.89 0.63
N ALA A 141 10.10 10.97 -0.11
CA ALA A 141 8.99 11.67 -0.76
C ALA A 141 8.36 10.81 -1.89
N TRP A 142 9.16 10.06 -2.63
CA TRP A 142 8.68 9.27 -3.77
C TRP A 142 7.62 8.23 -3.42
N PRO A 143 7.74 7.41 -2.36
CA PRO A 143 6.68 6.48 -1.97
C PRO A 143 5.33 7.17 -1.70
N LEU A 144 5.32 8.41 -1.18
CA LEU A 144 4.09 9.15 -0.92
C LEU A 144 3.26 9.40 -2.19
N LEU A 145 3.90 9.43 -3.35
CA LEU A 145 3.20 9.57 -4.63
C LEU A 145 2.23 8.41 -4.91
N LEU A 146 2.62 7.19 -4.56
CA LEU A 146 1.89 5.97 -4.93
C LEU A 146 1.04 5.39 -3.79
N ILE A 147 1.51 5.51 -2.55
CA ILE A 147 0.90 4.83 -1.40
C ILE A 147 -0.54 5.25 -1.14
N PRO A 148 -0.96 6.53 -1.27
CA PRO A 148 -2.36 6.89 -1.09
C PRO A 148 -3.29 6.16 -2.06
N SER A 149 -2.94 6.12 -3.35
CA SER A 149 -3.71 5.38 -4.36
C SER A 149 -3.71 3.87 -4.10
N LEU A 150 -2.55 3.30 -3.76
CA LEU A 150 -2.39 1.91 -3.37
C LEU A 150 -3.32 1.54 -2.19
N SER A 151 -3.40 2.42 -1.21
CA SER A 151 -4.22 2.30 -0.02
C SER A 151 -5.72 2.22 -0.35
N LEU A 152 -6.20 3.09 -1.25
CA LEU A 152 -7.59 3.08 -1.71
C LEU A 152 -7.91 1.79 -2.48
N ILE A 153 -7.04 1.37 -3.41
CA ILE A 153 -7.25 0.17 -4.20
C ILE A 153 -7.35 -1.08 -3.30
N ARG A 154 -6.53 -1.16 -2.25
CA ARG A 154 -6.63 -2.20 -1.23
C ARG A 154 -7.98 -2.18 -0.52
N GLY A 155 -8.43 -0.99 -0.09
CA GLY A 155 -9.74 -0.81 0.53
C GLY A 155 -10.90 -1.22 -0.38
N PHE A 156 -10.80 -0.94 -1.67
CA PHE A 156 -11.80 -1.34 -2.66
C PHE A 156 -11.97 -2.86 -2.72
N PHE A 157 -10.88 -3.63 -2.86
CA PHE A 157 -10.97 -5.09 -2.87
C PHE A 157 -11.44 -5.68 -1.54
N GLN A 158 -11.05 -5.09 -0.42
CA GLN A 158 -11.55 -5.47 0.91
C GLN A 158 -13.06 -5.28 1.01
N GLY A 159 -13.61 -4.22 0.39
CA GLY A 159 -15.04 -3.98 0.31
C GLY A 159 -15.83 -5.03 -0.50
N TYR A 160 -15.17 -5.77 -1.39
CA TYR A 160 -15.70 -6.95 -2.06
C TYR A 160 -15.49 -8.26 -1.28
N ASN A 161 -15.05 -8.18 -0.01
CA ASN A 161 -14.62 -9.34 0.79
C ASN A 161 -13.44 -10.12 0.17
N GLU A 162 -12.68 -9.47 -0.72
CA GLU A 162 -11.49 -10.03 -1.34
C GLU A 162 -10.24 -9.50 -0.62
N MET A 163 -9.89 -10.15 0.50
CA MET A 163 -8.74 -9.75 1.34
C MET A 163 -7.39 -10.20 0.76
N ALA A 164 -7.38 -11.29 0.00
CA ALA A 164 -6.16 -11.89 -0.52
C ALA A 164 -5.33 -10.94 -1.42
N PRO A 165 -5.91 -10.18 -2.37
CA PRO A 165 -5.14 -9.24 -3.19
C PRO A 165 -4.43 -8.17 -2.36
N SER A 166 -5.10 -7.65 -1.32
CA SER A 166 -4.51 -6.69 -0.40
C SER A 166 -3.33 -7.28 0.36
N ALA A 167 -3.48 -8.49 0.92
CA ALA A 167 -2.42 -9.16 1.68
C ALA A 167 -1.21 -9.53 0.80
N ILE A 168 -1.46 -10.09 -0.39
CA ILE A 168 -0.41 -10.45 -1.34
C ILE A 168 0.34 -9.21 -1.83
N SER A 169 -0.40 -8.11 -2.11
CA SER A 169 0.20 -6.84 -2.50
C SER A 169 1.14 -6.29 -1.41
N GLN A 170 0.74 -6.34 -0.13
CA GLN A 170 1.59 -5.93 0.99
C GLN A 170 2.83 -6.82 1.13
N PHE A 171 2.66 -8.12 0.94
CA PHE A 171 3.76 -9.06 0.98
C PHE A 171 4.78 -8.80 -0.14
N ILE A 172 4.33 -8.65 -1.38
CA ILE A 172 5.21 -8.36 -2.53
C ILE A 172 5.89 -7.01 -2.38
N GLU A 173 5.15 -5.99 -1.92
CA GLU A 173 5.72 -4.67 -1.58
C GLU A 173 6.87 -4.80 -0.59
N GLN A 174 6.69 -5.58 0.48
CA GLN A 174 7.72 -5.75 1.51
C GLN A 174 8.92 -6.54 1.01
N VAL A 175 8.69 -7.62 0.25
CA VAL A 175 9.77 -8.41 -0.36
C VAL A 175 10.59 -7.56 -1.32
N ALA A 176 9.94 -6.83 -2.22
CA ALA A 176 10.62 -5.97 -3.19
C ALA A 176 11.43 -4.86 -2.49
N ARG A 177 10.86 -4.24 -1.44
CA ARG A 177 11.54 -3.24 -0.61
C ARG A 177 12.82 -3.80 0.01
N ILE A 178 12.72 -4.97 0.66
CA ILE A 178 13.86 -5.57 1.36
C ILE A 178 14.94 -6.02 0.37
N LEU A 179 14.56 -6.68 -0.71
CA LEU A 179 15.50 -7.10 -1.74
C LEU A 179 16.28 -5.91 -2.33
N TYR A 180 15.57 -4.85 -2.73
CA TYR A 180 16.21 -3.66 -3.26
C TYR A 180 17.17 -3.02 -2.24
N MET A 181 16.70 -2.86 -0.99
CA MET A 181 17.48 -2.28 0.09
C MET A 181 18.78 -3.07 0.34
N LEU A 182 18.70 -4.40 0.42
CA LEU A 182 19.87 -5.25 0.66
C LEU A 182 20.82 -5.23 -0.54
N VAL A 183 20.31 -5.36 -1.76
CA VAL A 183 21.13 -5.33 -2.99
C VAL A 183 21.88 -4.01 -3.10
N MET A 184 21.20 -2.88 -2.90
CA MET A 184 21.82 -1.56 -3.01
C MET A 184 22.80 -1.29 -1.87
N THR A 185 22.47 -1.69 -0.64
CA THR A 185 23.41 -1.54 0.47
C THR A 185 24.68 -2.36 0.24
N TYR A 186 24.55 -3.60 -0.21
CA TYR A 186 25.68 -4.45 -0.55
C TYR A 186 26.53 -3.82 -1.68
N ALA A 187 25.88 -3.39 -2.76
CA ALA A 187 26.55 -2.81 -3.90
C ALA A 187 27.34 -1.54 -3.54
N ILE A 188 26.81 -0.70 -2.63
CA ILE A 188 27.45 0.55 -2.24
C ILE A 188 28.50 0.33 -1.16
N MET A 189 28.20 -0.47 -0.14
CA MET A 189 29.06 -0.63 1.04
C MET A 189 30.13 -1.69 0.91
N VAL A 190 29.89 -2.73 0.11
CA VAL A 190 30.84 -3.86 -0.01
C VAL A 190 31.56 -3.84 -1.34
N ALA A 191 30.82 -3.65 -2.44
CA ALA A 191 31.40 -3.66 -3.80
C ALA A 191 31.78 -2.27 -4.30
N GLY A 192 31.31 -1.20 -3.66
CA GLY A 192 31.48 0.19 -4.09
C GLY A 192 32.43 1.00 -3.21
N ASN A 193 32.12 2.28 -3.08
CA ASN A 193 32.98 3.29 -2.44
C ASN A 193 32.73 3.50 -0.95
N HIS A 194 31.99 2.62 -0.29
CA HIS A 194 31.65 2.66 1.15
C HIS A 194 30.90 3.95 1.61
N ASP A 195 30.13 4.59 0.70
CA ASP A 195 29.32 5.76 1.02
C ASP A 195 28.04 5.36 1.78
N TYR A 196 28.12 5.42 3.10
CA TYR A 196 27.01 5.08 3.97
C TYR A 196 25.78 5.99 3.76
N LEU A 197 25.98 7.28 3.39
CA LEU A 197 24.85 8.19 3.17
C LEU A 197 24.07 7.77 1.93
N ASN A 198 24.76 7.44 0.85
CA ASN A 198 24.14 6.93 -0.36
C ASN A 198 23.44 5.58 -0.10
N ALA A 199 24.04 4.70 0.72
CA ALA A 199 23.41 3.46 1.14
C ALA A 199 22.10 3.70 1.91
N VAL A 200 22.04 4.70 2.81
CA VAL A 200 20.81 5.10 3.52
C VAL A 200 19.77 5.65 2.56
N VAL A 201 20.16 6.53 1.62
CA VAL A 201 19.24 7.11 0.62
C VAL A 201 18.60 6.02 -0.23
N HIS A 202 19.37 5.04 -0.71
CA HIS A 202 18.82 3.90 -1.44
C HIS A 202 17.98 2.97 -0.55
N SER A 203 18.38 2.79 0.71
CA SER A 203 17.59 2.00 1.68
C SER A 203 16.22 2.62 1.95
N THR A 204 16.13 3.95 1.98
CA THR A 204 14.85 4.65 2.14
C THR A 204 14.05 4.72 0.82
N PHE A 205 14.73 4.86 -0.33
CA PHE A 205 14.10 4.79 -1.65
C PHE A 205 13.49 3.41 -1.95
N ALA A 206 13.96 2.36 -1.29
CA ALA A 206 13.39 1.01 -1.36
C ALA A 206 11.87 0.98 -1.10
N ALA A 207 11.34 1.92 -0.30
CA ALA A 207 9.91 2.04 -0.06
C ALA A 207 9.13 2.38 -1.35
N PHE A 208 9.70 3.21 -2.24
CA PHE A 208 9.12 3.51 -3.55
C PHE A 208 9.11 2.27 -4.45
N ILE A 209 10.23 1.56 -4.52
CA ILE A 209 10.31 0.31 -5.29
C ILE A 209 9.27 -0.70 -4.81
N GLY A 210 9.16 -0.89 -3.50
CA GLY A 210 8.10 -1.73 -2.91
C GLY A 210 6.70 -1.30 -3.34
N ALA A 211 6.39 0.01 -3.25
CA ALA A 211 5.09 0.55 -3.65
C ALA A 211 4.79 0.33 -5.14
N VAL A 212 5.80 0.44 -6.03
CA VAL A 212 5.65 0.15 -7.47
C VAL A 212 5.25 -1.31 -7.69
N PHE A 213 5.93 -2.25 -7.05
CA PHE A 213 5.59 -3.68 -7.17
C PHE A 213 4.22 -4.02 -6.57
N GLY A 214 3.91 -3.45 -5.39
CA GLY A 214 2.61 -3.63 -4.75
C GLY A 214 1.45 -3.08 -5.59
N LEU A 215 1.64 -1.90 -6.18
CA LEU A 215 0.66 -1.26 -7.07
C LEU A 215 0.52 -2.05 -8.38
N GLY A 216 1.64 -2.45 -8.99
CA GLY A 216 1.65 -3.24 -10.22
C GLY A 216 0.84 -4.52 -10.08
N LEU A 217 1.02 -5.25 -8.97
CA LEU A 217 0.24 -6.45 -8.67
C LEU A 217 -1.26 -6.16 -8.58
N LEU A 218 -1.65 -5.09 -7.88
CA LEU A 218 -3.07 -4.73 -7.74
C LEU A 218 -3.68 -4.28 -9.07
N VAL A 219 -2.92 -3.57 -9.91
CA VAL A 219 -3.37 -3.20 -11.26
C VAL A 219 -3.59 -4.45 -12.12
N VAL A 220 -2.65 -5.41 -12.11
CA VAL A 220 -2.81 -6.69 -12.83
C VAL A 220 -4.03 -7.44 -12.31
N TYR A 221 -4.22 -7.48 -11.00
CA TYR A 221 -5.40 -8.13 -10.40
C TYR A 221 -6.70 -7.42 -10.81
N PHE A 222 -6.73 -6.10 -10.77
CA PHE A 222 -7.88 -5.31 -11.21
C PHE A 222 -8.25 -5.58 -12.68
N VAL A 223 -7.26 -5.57 -13.57
CA VAL A 223 -7.48 -5.85 -15.00
C VAL A 223 -8.06 -7.25 -15.20
N ARG A 224 -7.57 -8.25 -14.47
CA ARG A 224 -8.10 -9.62 -14.53
C ARG A 224 -9.54 -9.74 -14.00
N GLN A 225 -9.90 -8.95 -13.00
CA GLN A 225 -11.23 -8.94 -12.40
C GLN A 225 -12.21 -8.02 -13.14
N LYS A 226 -11.72 -7.16 -14.04
CA LYS A 226 -12.55 -6.17 -14.75
C LYS A 226 -13.77 -6.78 -15.46
N PRO A 227 -13.67 -7.92 -16.19
CA PRO A 227 -14.85 -8.50 -16.85
C PRO A 227 -15.96 -8.88 -15.84
N ARG A 228 -15.59 -9.41 -14.68
CA ARG A 228 -16.53 -9.73 -13.59
C ARG A 228 -17.13 -8.47 -12.99
N LEU A 229 -16.33 -7.45 -12.74
CA LEU A 229 -16.81 -6.17 -12.21
C LEU A 229 -17.76 -5.48 -13.20
N ASP A 230 -17.48 -5.52 -14.49
CA ASP A 230 -18.33 -4.94 -15.53
C ASP A 230 -19.69 -5.66 -15.61
N THR A 231 -19.73 -6.99 -15.44
CA THR A 231 -21.00 -7.74 -15.35
C THR A 231 -21.81 -7.35 -14.11
N LEU A 232 -21.17 -7.15 -12.97
CA LEU A 232 -21.84 -6.67 -11.75
C LEU A 232 -22.37 -5.24 -11.94
N VAL A 233 -21.59 -4.36 -12.57
CA VAL A 233 -22.02 -2.99 -12.89
C VAL A 233 -23.23 -2.98 -13.82
N ALA A 234 -23.29 -3.89 -14.81
CA ALA A 234 -24.44 -4.02 -15.70
C ALA A 234 -25.72 -4.51 -14.97
N GLN A 235 -25.56 -5.24 -13.86
CA GLN A 235 -26.65 -5.71 -13.01
C GLN A 235 -27.08 -4.68 -11.94
N SER A 236 -26.43 -3.52 -11.87
CA SER A 236 -26.76 -2.49 -10.89
C SER A 236 -28.19 -1.98 -11.04
N LYS A 237 -29.00 -2.04 -9.97
CA LYS A 237 -30.45 -1.80 -10.03
C LYS A 237 -30.83 -0.39 -10.40
N GLN A 238 -30.19 0.61 -9.85
CA GLN A 238 -30.26 2.03 -10.24
C GLN A 238 -29.03 2.72 -9.65
N ALA A 239 -28.29 3.47 -10.47
CA ALA A 239 -27.21 4.26 -9.88
C ALA A 239 -27.86 5.32 -8.99
N LEU A 240 -27.57 5.27 -7.69
CA LEU A 240 -27.93 6.34 -6.77
C LEU A 240 -27.44 7.67 -7.37
N ASN A 241 -28.35 8.63 -7.47
CA ASN A 241 -28.05 9.96 -8.03
C ASN A 241 -27.23 10.80 -7.03
N ILE A 242 -26.20 10.16 -6.44
CA ILE A 242 -25.30 10.78 -5.48
C ILE A 242 -24.19 11.45 -6.26
N SER A 243 -23.93 12.72 -5.96
CA SER A 243 -22.80 13.47 -6.51
C SER A 243 -21.48 12.81 -6.12
N VAL A 244 -20.50 12.83 -7.04
CA VAL A 244 -19.13 12.35 -6.73
C VAL A 244 -18.55 13.05 -5.50
N ASN A 245 -18.82 14.35 -5.35
CA ASN A 245 -18.36 15.12 -4.20
C ASN A 245 -18.98 14.60 -2.89
N GLU A 246 -20.23 14.22 -2.87
CA GLU A 246 -20.88 13.63 -1.70
C GLU A 246 -20.25 12.28 -1.33
N ILE A 247 -19.95 11.46 -2.33
CA ILE A 247 -19.26 10.16 -2.11
C ILE A 247 -17.88 10.38 -1.48
N LEU A 248 -17.10 11.34 -1.99
CA LEU A 248 -15.76 11.64 -1.48
C LEU A 248 -15.82 12.27 -0.07
N VAL A 249 -16.78 13.16 0.18
CA VAL A 249 -16.99 13.76 1.50
C VAL A 249 -17.42 12.72 2.52
N ASP A 250 -18.27 11.77 2.16
CA ASP A 250 -18.68 10.67 3.04
C ASP A 250 -17.49 9.76 3.40
N VAL A 251 -16.63 9.45 2.44
CA VAL A 251 -15.40 8.69 2.70
C VAL A 251 -14.47 9.49 3.62
N ALA A 252 -14.25 10.77 3.35
CA ALA A 252 -13.42 11.63 4.19
C ALA A 252 -13.96 11.72 5.62
N ARG A 253 -15.27 11.94 5.77
CA ARG A 253 -15.93 11.98 7.09
C ARG A 253 -15.81 10.66 7.86
N GLN A 254 -15.87 9.53 7.17
CA GLN A 254 -15.69 8.21 7.78
C GLN A 254 -14.22 7.89 8.09
N ALA A 255 -13.27 8.56 7.43
CA ALA A 255 -11.84 8.42 7.71
C ALA A 255 -11.39 9.19 8.96
N ILE A 256 -12.06 10.31 9.31
CA ILE A 256 -11.72 11.17 10.47
C ILE A 256 -11.55 10.40 11.79
N PRO A 257 -12.42 9.44 12.18
CA PRO A 257 -12.26 8.71 13.44
C PRO A 257 -11.00 7.83 13.51
N PHE A 258 -10.28 7.64 12.40
CA PHE A 258 -9.06 6.83 12.32
C PHE A 258 -7.77 7.66 12.28
N ILE A 259 -7.88 9.00 12.35
CA ILE A 259 -6.79 9.96 12.46
C ILE A 259 -6.52 10.29 13.93
#